data_e06b9fef674024fc1be98c4f822d7c94
#
_entry.id   e06b9fef674024fc1be98c4f822d7c94
#
_cell.length_a   1.000
_cell.length_b   1.000
_cell.length_c   1.000
_cell.angle_alpha   90.00
_cell.angle_beta   90.00
_cell.angle_gamma   90.00
#
_symmetry.space_group_name_H-M   'P 1'
#
loop_
_entity.id
_entity.type
_entity.pdbx_description
1 polymer ?
#
loop_
_entity_poly.entity_id
_entity_poly.type
_entity_poly.pdbx_seq_one_letter_code
_entity_poly.pdbx_strand_id
1 'polypeptide(L)'
;MTSYNAVTWLLDRNIEEGRGNKLAYTDTVSELSYAELQRETCRAANLLRHVGVRREERVAMIMLDTVDFPIVFLGAIRAGIVPVPLNTLLTAEQYAYILADCRARVLFVSEALYPTVKDIVGRMSDLECVVVSG
;
A
#
# COMPACT_ATOMS: atom_id res chain seq x y z
N MET A 1 14.38 23.43 -7.28
CA MET A 1 14.57 21.96 -7.45
C MET A 1 13.20 21.33 -7.63
N THR A 2 12.98 20.66 -8.74
CA THR A 2 11.73 19.92 -8.99
C THR A 2 11.69 18.68 -8.08
N SER A 3 10.60 18.54 -7.34
CA SER A 3 10.38 17.35 -6.53
C SER A 3 10.12 16.14 -7.46
N TYR A 4 10.92 15.10 -7.34
CA TYR A 4 10.71 13.85 -8.06
C TYR A 4 9.87 12.88 -7.25
N ASN A 5 8.87 12.27 -7.90
CA ASN A 5 8.10 11.18 -7.34
C ASN A 5 7.98 10.08 -8.39
N ALA A 6 8.37 8.87 -8.02
CA ALA A 6 8.39 7.72 -8.94
C ALA A 6 7.02 7.44 -9.58
N VAL A 7 5.92 7.73 -8.87
CA VAL A 7 4.56 7.51 -9.37
C VAL A 7 4.24 8.41 -10.56
N THR A 8 4.79 9.61 -10.62
CA THR A 8 4.64 10.49 -11.78
C THR A 8 5.19 9.83 -13.04
N TRP A 9 6.35 9.21 -12.94
CA TRP A 9 6.96 8.48 -14.06
C TRP A 9 6.25 7.15 -14.37
N LEU A 10 5.98 6.35 -13.35
CA LEU A 10 5.42 5.00 -13.51
C LEU A 10 3.95 5.03 -13.93
N LEU A 11 3.18 6.00 -13.46
CA LEU A 11 1.72 6.02 -13.61
C LEU A 11 1.23 7.24 -14.38
N ASP A 12 1.44 8.44 -13.86
CA ASP A 12 0.81 9.65 -14.40
C ASP A 12 1.21 9.94 -15.83
N ARG A 13 2.46 9.67 -16.20
CA ARG A 13 2.97 9.79 -17.57
C ARG A 13 2.12 9.00 -18.59
N ASN A 14 1.65 7.80 -18.21
CA ASN A 14 0.82 6.99 -19.10
C ASN A 14 -0.49 7.66 -19.46
N ILE A 15 -1.06 8.42 -18.53
CA ILE A 15 -2.29 9.17 -18.78
C ILE A 15 -2.02 10.37 -19.68
N GLU A 16 -0.95 11.12 -19.39
CA GLU A 16 -0.52 12.29 -20.18
C GLU A 16 -0.19 11.91 -21.62
N GLU A 17 0.37 10.72 -21.84
CA GLU A 17 0.70 10.19 -23.16
C GLU A 17 -0.48 9.46 -23.85
N GLY A 18 -1.70 9.58 -23.35
CA GLY A 18 -2.92 9.06 -23.98
C GLY A 18 -3.23 7.59 -23.70
N ARG A 19 -2.60 6.97 -22.72
CA ARG A 19 -2.83 5.57 -22.35
C ARG A 19 -3.78 5.40 -21.15
N GLY A 20 -4.50 6.44 -20.76
CA GLY A 20 -5.38 6.43 -19.58
C GLY A 20 -6.41 5.29 -19.57
N ASN A 21 -6.96 4.94 -20.74
CA ASN A 21 -7.94 3.86 -20.89
C ASN A 21 -7.32 2.47 -21.07
N LYS A 22 -5.99 2.38 -21.18
CA LYS A 22 -5.29 1.10 -21.29
C LYS A 22 -5.32 0.36 -19.97
N LEU A 23 -5.52 -0.97 -20.03
CA LEU A 23 -5.45 -1.85 -18.86
C LEU A 23 -4.05 -1.77 -18.24
N ALA A 24 -3.98 -1.48 -16.93
CA ALA A 24 -2.74 -1.42 -16.16
C ALA A 24 -2.54 -2.68 -15.31
N TYR A 25 -3.57 -3.10 -14.58
CA TYR A 25 -3.55 -4.28 -13.72
C TYR A 25 -4.85 -5.06 -13.82
N THR A 26 -4.75 -6.37 -13.66
CA THR A 26 -5.89 -7.28 -13.56
C THR A 26 -5.59 -8.34 -12.50
N ASP A 27 -6.63 -8.76 -11.80
CA ASP A 27 -6.61 -9.95 -10.96
C ASP A 27 -7.79 -10.86 -11.36
N THR A 28 -8.12 -11.83 -10.52
CA THR A 28 -9.20 -12.78 -10.82
C THR A 28 -10.61 -12.18 -10.75
N VAL A 29 -10.76 -10.97 -10.21
CA VAL A 29 -12.05 -10.34 -9.91
C VAL A 29 -12.17 -8.96 -10.57
N SER A 30 -11.06 -8.23 -10.67
CA SER A 30 -11.06 -6.81 -11.02
C SER A 30 -10.02 -6.47 -12.09
N GLU A 31 -10.30 -5.40 -12.80
CA GLU A 31 -9.39 -4.78 -13.77
C GLU A 31 -9.28 -3.29 -13.47
N LEU A 32 -8.10 -2.72 -13.67
CA LEU A 32 -7.84 -1.30 -13.53
C LEU A 32 -7.16 -0.75 -14.78
N SER A 33 -7.74 0.28 -15.38
CA SER A 33 -7.05 1.12 -16.35
C SER A 33 -6.03 2.02 -15.65
N TYR A 34 -5.11 2.63 -16.40
CA TYR A 34 -4.18 3.62 -15.84
C TYR A 34 -4.91 4.79 -15.17
N ALA A 35 -5.99 5.27 -15.75
CA ALA A 35 -6.78 6.37 -15.17
C ALA A 35 -7.45 5.96 -13.85
N GLU A 36 -8.00 4.74 -13.78
CA GLU A 36 -8.58 4.20 -12.55
C GLU A 36 -7.53 3.99 -11.48
N LEU A 37 -6.38 3.42 -11.83
CA LEU A 37 -5.25 3.26 -10.92
C LEU A 37 -4.78 4.61 -10.37
N GLN A 38 -4.73 5.66 -11.19
CA GLN A 38 -4.39 7.01 -10.74
C GLN A 38 -5.37 7.51 -9.66
N ARG A 39 -6.68 7.37 -9.90
CA ARG A 39 -7.70 7.77 -8.92
C ARG A 39 -7.56 7.00 -7.60
N GLU A 40 -7.39 5.69 -7.69
CA GLU A 40 -7.30 4.84 -6.50
C GLU A 40 -6.00 5.10 -5.71
N THR A 41 -4.88 5.35 -6.39
CA THR A 41 -3.64 5.75 -5.70
C THR A 41 -3.75 7.11 -5.02
N CYS A 42 -4.49 8.05 -5.59
CA CYS A 42 -4.79 9.33 -4.94
C CYS A 42 -5.65 9.12 -3.68
N ARG A 43 -6.64 8.24 -3.74
CA ARG A 43 -7.48 7.89 -2.59
C ARG A 43 -6.66 7.23 -1.47
N ALA A 44 -5.78 6.28 -1.83
CA ALA A 44 -4.89 5.63 -0.88
C ALA A 44 -3.93 6.63 -0.22
N ALA A 45 -3.36 7.55 -1.00
CA ALA A 45 -2.50 8.62 -0.48
C ALA A 45 -3.26 9.53 0.50
N ASN A 46 -4.50 9.89 0.17
CA ASN A 46 -5.34 10.72 1.04
C ASN A 46 -5.74 9.99 2.32
N LEU A 47 -6.06 8.69 2.24
CA LEU A 47 -6.32 7.86 3.41
C LEU A 47 -5.12 7.86 4.36
N LEU A 48 -3.91 7.61 3.85
CA LEU A 48 -2.69 7.60 4.66
C LEU A 48 -2.44 8.94 5.35
N ARG A 49 -2.65 10.05 4.66
CA ARG A 49 -2.56 11.39 5.26
C ARG A 49 -3.62 11.61 6.33
N HIS A 50 -4.85 11.16 6.07
CA HIS A 50 -5.97 11.30 6.99
C HIS A 50 -5.73 10.55 8.31
N VAL A 51 -5.16 9.35 8.25
CA VAL A 51 -4.79 8.58 9.45
C VAL A 51 -3.47 9.04 10.08
N GLY A 52 -2.88 10.13 9.59
CA GLY A 52 -1.76 10.81 10.21
C GLY A 52 -0.37 10.28 9.85
N VAL A 53 -0.23 9.45 8.82
CA VAL A 53 1.08 9.00 8.35
C VAL A 53 1.82 10.15 7.68
N ARG A 54 3.06 10.38 8.09
CA ARG A 54 3.91 11.46 7.60
C ARG A 54 4.88 10.97 6.51
N ARG A 55 5.45 11.93 5.80
CA ARG A 55 6.53 11.63 4.85
C ARG A 55 7.62 10.80 5.50
N GLU A 56 8.14 9.83 4.75
CA GLU A 56 9.22 8.92 5.12
C GLU A 56 8.89 7.94 6.26
N GLU A 57 7.70 8.02 6.85
CA GLU A 57 7.20 6.93 7.69
C GLU A 57 6.87 5.70 6.86
N ARG A 58 6.77 4.54 7.51
CA ARG A 58 6.57 3.24 6.83
C ARG A 58 5.15 2.76 7.00
N VAL A 59 4.64 2.15 5.94
CA VAL A 59 3.42 1.35 5.97
C VAL A 59 3.77 -0.07 5.52
N ALA A 60 3.34 -1.05 6.29
CA ALA A 60 3.58 -2.45 5.96
C ALA A 60 2.44 -3.01 5.12
N MET A 61 2.77 -3.95 4.25
CA MET A 61 1.82 -4.60 3.34
C MET A 61 1.99 -6.11 3.42
N ILE A 62 1.00 -6.79 3.98
CA ILE A 62 0.87 -8.26 3.96
C ILE A 62 -0.32 -8.57 3.07
N MET A 63 -0.10 -8.47 1.77
CA MET A 63 -1.18 -8.46 0.78
C MET A 63 -0.95 -9.50 -0.31
N LEU A 64 -2.04 -10.16 -0.71
CA LEU A 64 -2.07 -11.04 -1.86
C LEU A 64 -2.00 -10.22 -3.17
N ASP A 65 -1.74 -10.93 -4.27
CA ASP A 65 -1.62 -10.35 -5.61
C ASP A 65 -2.99 -9.97 -6.20
N THR A 66 -3.58 -8.94 -5.64
CA THR A 66 -4.81 -8.32 -6.13
C THR A 66 -4.53 -6.90 -6.63
N VAL A 67 -5.52 -6.27 -7.29
CA VAL A 67 -5.39 -4.87 -7.72
C VAL A 67 -5.18 -3.90 -6.56
N ASP A 68 -5.54 -4.27 -5.34
CA ASP A 68 -5.29 -3.45 -4.15
C ASP A 68 -3.79 -3.29 -3.85
N PHE A 69 -2.97 -4.29 -4.20
CA PHE A 69 -1.52 -4.21 -3.96
C PHE A 69 -0.88 -3.00 -4.66
N PRO A 70 -0.97 -2.83 -5.99
CA PRO A 70 -0.41 -1.65 -6.65
C PRO A 70 -1.07 -0.35 -6.22
N ILE A 71 -2.35 -0.35 -5.85
CA ILE A 71 -3.05 0.83 -5.34
C ILE A 71 -2.37 1.32 -4.06
N VAL A 72 -2.16 0.44 -3.09
CA VAL A 72 -1.53 0.77 -1.80
C VAL A 72 -0.06 1.13 -1.98
N PHE A 73 0.68 0.33 -2.74
CA PHE A 73 2.11 0.53 -2.98
C PHE A 73 2.39 1.88 -3.65
N LEU A 74 1.73 2.15 -4.75
CA LEU A 74 1.90 3.43 -5.48
C LEU A 74 1.27 4.60 -4.74
N GLY A 75 0.17 4.38 -4.03
CA GLY A 75 -0.48 5.40 -3.21
C GLY A 75 0.41 5.88 -2.06
N ALA A 76 1.12 4.96 -1.39
CA ALA A 76 2.10 5.31 -0.37
C ALA A 76 3.24 6.15 -0.96
N ILE A 77 3.84 5.71 -2.06
CA ILE A 77 4.91 6.46 -2.74
C ILE A 77 4.42 7.84 -3.18
N ARG A 78 3.19 7.95 -3.71
CA ARG A 78 2.58 9.23 -4.08
C ARG A 78 2.53 10.20 -2.91
N ALA A 79 2.26 9.71 -1.71
CA ALA A 79 2.22 10.50 -0.48
C ALA A 79 3.61 10.78 0.13
N GLY A 80 4.69 10.25 -0.45
CA GLY A 80 6.04 10.34 0.10
C GLY A 80 6.28 9.39 1.28
N ILE A 81 5.46 8.36 1.41
CA ILE A 81 5.50 7.33 2.45
C ILE A 81 6.23 6.11 1.90
N VAL A 82 6.92 5.38 2.75
CA VAL A 82 7.69 4.18 2.36
C VAL A 82 6.83 2.93 2.52
N PRO A 83 6.38 2.30 1.43
CA PRO A 83 5.71 1.00 1.52
C PRO A 83 6.72 -0.11 1.76
N VAL A 84 6.37 -1.02 2.66
CA VAL A 84 7.18 -2.19 3.03
C VAL A 84 6.37 -3.46 2.73
N PRO A 85 6.42 -3.97 1.50
CA PRO A 85 5.75 -5.21 1.17
C PRO A 85 6.48 -6.40 1.79
N LEU A 86 5.71 -7.29 2.42
CA LEU A 86 6.21 -8.45 3.13
C LEU A 86 5.76 -9.74 2.46
N ASN A 87 6.57 -10.78 2.62
CA ASN A 87 6.20 -12.12 2.19
C ASN A 87 4.93 -12.58 2.92
N THR A 88 3.99 -13.16 2.21
CA THR A 88 2.68 -13.59 2.75
C THR A 88 2.73 -14.94 3.49
N LEU A 89 3.88 -15.59 3.54
CA LEU A 89 4.08 -16.93 4.14
C LEU A 89 4.93 -16.89 5.41
N LEU A 90 5.09 -15.73 6.04
CA LEU A 90 5.81 -15.60 7.29
C LEU A 90 4.94 -16.02 8.49
N THR A 91 5.61 -16.31 9.61
CA THR A 91 4.93 -16.57 10.88
C THR A 91 4.51 -15.26 11.55
N ALA A 92 3.58 -15.34 12.50
CA ALA A 92 3.15 -14.19 13.30
C ALA A 92 4.33 -13.49 13.99
N GLU A 93 5.28 -14.25 14.56
CA GLU A 93 6.44 -13.67 15.25
C GLU A 93 7.42 -12.99 14.28
N GLN A 94 7.58 -13.52 13.07
CA GLN A 94 8.38 -12.86 12.03
C GLN A 94 7.73 -11.53 11.60
N TYR A 95 6.40 -11.50 11.43
CA TYR A 95 5.68 -10.26 11.16
C TYR A 95 5.83 -9.26 12.31
N ALA A 96 5.68 -9.71 13.55
CA ALA A 96 5.86 -8.86 14.73
C ALA A 96 7.24 -8.21 14.76
N TYR A 97 8.28 -8.99 14.48
CA TYR A 97 9.66 -8.48 14.41
C TYR A 97 9.80 -7.39 13.34
N ILE A 98 9.34 -7.65 12.11
CA ILE A 98 9.50 -6.72 10.99
C ILE A 98 8.68 -5.44 11.23
N LEU A 99 7.44 -5.57 11.71
CA LEU A 99 6.58 -4.42 12.00
C LEU A 99 7.20 -3.51 13.06
N ALA A 100 7.80 -4.09 14.10
CA ALA A 100 8.50 -3.34 15.14
C ALA A 100 9.79 -2.69 14.62
N ASP A 101 10.59 -3.44 13.86
CA ASP A 101 11.87 -2.98 13.32
C ASP A 101 11.69 -1.80 12.34
N CYS A 102 10.76 -1.89 11.42
CA CYS A 102 10.47 -0.81 10.46
C CYS A 102 9.60 0.31 11.05
N ARG A 103 9.09 0.16 12.26
CA ARG A 103 8.18 1.12 12.91
C ARG A 103 6.98 1.47 12.05
N ALA A 104 6.34 0.46 11.48
CA ALA A 104 5.18 0.65 10.62
C ALA A 104 4.05 1.38 11.33
N ARG A 105 3.53 2.44 10.71
CA ARG A 105 2.41 3.24 11.24
C ARG A 105 1.06 2.65 10.85
N VAL A 106 0.98 2.04 9.69
CA VAL A 106 -0.21 1.37 9.16
C VAL A 106 0.18 0.00 8.63
N LEU A 107 -0.68 -0.97 8.87
CA LEU A 107 -0.61 -2.29 8.25
C LEU A 107 -1.79 -2.44 7.28
N PHE A 108 -1.48 -2.67 6.01
CA PHE A 108 -2.46 -3.19 5.06
C PHE A 108 -2.32 -4.71 5.01
N VAL A 109 -3.41 -5.42 5.19
CA VAL A 109 -3.40 -6.88 5.21
C VAL A 109 -4.60 -7.44 4.44
N SER A 110 -4.38 -8.43 3.60
CA SER A 110 -5.48 -9.15 2.95
C SER A 110 -6.32 -9.90 3.99
N GLU A 111 -7.64 -9.92 3.81
CA GLU A 111 -8.58 -10.56 4.73
C GLU A 111 -8.17 -11.99 5.07
N ALA A 112 -7.78 -12.78 4.06
CA ALA A 112 -7.34 -14.16 4.24
C ALA A 112 -6.09 -14.31 5.13
N LEU A 113 -5.27 -13.28 5.25
CA LEU A 113 -4.01 -13.27 6.03
C LEU A 113 -4.18 -12.61 7.40
N TYR A 114 -5.27 -11.90 7.63
CA TYR A 114 -5.53 -11.22 8.89
C TYR A 114 -5.50 -12.14 10.11
N PRO A 115 -6.04 -13.38 10.07
CA PRO A 115 -5.96 -14.29 11.21
C PRO A 115 -4.54 -14.58 11.71
N THR A 116 -3.54 -14.53 10.83
CA THR A 116 -2.13 -14.74 11.21
C THR A 116 -1.57 -13.60 12.06
N VAL A 117 -2.07 -12.38 11.88
CA VAL A 117 -1.51 -11.18 12.54
C VAL A 117 -2.42 -10.58 13.62
N LYS A 118 -3.68 -10.97 13.69
CA LYS A 118 -4.67 -10.36 14.59
C LYS A 118 -4.23 -10.29 16.06
N ASP A 119 -3.50 -11.30 16.53
CA ASP A 119 -3.08 -11.38 17.93
C ASP A 119 -1.80 -10.59 18.21
N ILE A 120 -1.03 -10.24 17.19
CA ILE A 120 0.22 -9.48 17.34
C ILE A 120 0.03 -7.97 17.13
N VAL A 121 -0.96 -7.54 16.35
CA VAL A 121 -1.12 -6.12 15.99
C VAL A 121 -1.33 -5.22 17.22
N GLY A 122 -2.00 -5.73 18.26
CA GLY A 122 -2.19 -4.99 19.51
C GLY A 122 -0.92 -4.79 20.34
N ARG A 123 0.16 -5.52 20.02
CA ARG A 123 1.47 -5.40 20.70
C ARG A 123 2.40 -4.40 20.01
N MET A 124 2.02 -3.89 18.84
CA MET A 124 2.86 -3.00 18.02
C MET A 124 2.67 -1.55 18.46
N SER A 125 3.65 -1.00 19.17
CA SER A 125 3.58 0.34 19.75
C SER A 125 3.50 1.49 18.72
N ASP A 126 4.10 1.30 17.54
CA ASP A 126 4.09 2.31 16.48
C ASP A 126 2.88 2.21 15.55
N LEU A 127 2.18 1.09 15.57
CA LEU A 127 1.06 0.81 14.67
C LEU A 127 -0.20 1.57 15.10
N GLU A 128 -0.67 2.48 14.27
CA GLU A 128 -1.84 3.33 14.53
C GLU A 128 -3.14 2.75 13.93
N CYS A 129 -3.01 2.01 12.84
CA CYS A 129 -4.16 1.56 12.08
C CYS A 129 -3.86 0.26 11.33
N VAL A 130 -4.86 -0.61 11.27
CA VAL A 130 -4.86 -1.81 10.42
C VAL A 130 -5.98 -1.67 9.40
N VAL A 131 -5.65 -1.82 8.12
CA VAL A 131 -6.60 -1.77 7.01
C VAL A 131 -6.68 -3.16 6.39
N VAL A 132 -7.87 -3.73 6.40
CA VAL A 132 -8.11 -5.06 5.82
C VAL A 132 -8.65 -4.89 4.41
N SER A 133 -7.99 -5.56 3.45
CA SER A 133 -8.38 -5.63 2.03
C SER A 133 -9.02 -6.99 1.76
N GLY A 134 -10.25 -6.97 1.26
CA GLY A 134 -10.98 -8.20 0.96
C GLY A 134 -12.16 -8.01 0.06
#